data_96aac007a96ef17d975ebe6c0d6a280e
#
_entry.id   96aac007a96ef17d975ebe6c0d6a280e
#
_cell.length_a   1.000
_cell.length_b   1.000
_cell.length_c   1.000
_cell.angle_alpha   90.00
_cell.angle_beta   90.00
_cell.angle_gamma   90.00
#
_symmetry.space_group_name_H-M   'P 1'
#
loop_
_entity.id
_entity.type
_entity.pdbx_description
1 polymer ?
#
loop_
_entity_poly.entity_id
_entity_poly.type
_entity_poly.pdbx_seq_one_letter_code
_entity_poly.pdbx_strand_id
1 'polypeptide(L)'
;MNKRVSLSDVAASLGISKTVVSLVVNNKGNASGISQETQARVREKIKELNYRPNVLARGFRTGKTETIGLIVSDISNRFYSRIARHIEDLAWKRGYSVVICSTDELIVKENKQVSLLLDRKIDGIIISSSLTDATMYNEMFDEGLPHVMIDRILPEMK
;
A
#
# COMPACT_ATOMS: atom_id res chain seq x y z
N MET A 1 -9.48 7.22 -25.29
CA MET A 1 -8.79 6.90 -24.00
C MET A 1 -7.42 7.56 -24.00
N ASN A 2 -7.15 8.52 -23.12
CA ASN A 2 -5.81 9.13 -23.02
C ASN A 2 -4.81 8.07 -22.52
N LYS A 3 -3.83 7.74 -23.32
CA LYS A 3 -2.74 6.81 -22.97
C LYS A 3 -1.96 7.40 -21.78
N ARG A 4 -1.91 6.67 -20.68
CA ARG A 4 -1.18 7.10 -19.47
C ARG A 4 0.31 7.15 -19.79
N VAL A 5 0.96 8.28 -19.51
CA VAL A 5 2.41 8.45 -19.72
C VAL A 5 3.19 7.41 -18.91
N SER A 6 4.15 6.75 -19.56
CA SER A 6 5.00 5.72 -18.95
C SER A 6 6.41 6.24 -18.66
N LEU A 7 7.18 5.49 -17.85
CA LEU A 7 8.62 5.76 -17.65
C LEU A 7 9.40 5.77 -18.98
N SER A 8 8.97 4.94 -19.94
CA SER A 8 9.62 4.88 -21.25
C SER A 8 9.38 6.15 -22.06
N ASP A 9 8.20 6.75 -21.96
CA ASP A 9 7.89 8.00 -22.66
C ASP A 9 8.72 9.16 -22.09
N VAL A 10 8.91 9.23 -20.76
CA VAL A 10 9.80 10.21 -20.10
C VAL A 10 11.25 10.00 -20.55
N ALA A 11 11.73 8.76 -20.58
CA ALA A 11 13.08 8.41 -21.00
C ALA A 11 13.34 8.81 -22.46
N ALA A 12 12.43 8.46 -23.34
CA ALA A 12 12.49 8.81 -24.77
C ALA A 12 12.53 10.33 -25.00
N SER A 13 11.69 11.10 -24.27
CA SER A 13 11.66 12.57 -24.39
C SER A 13 12.95 13.28 -23.95
N LEU A 14 13.76 12.62 -23.12
CA LEU A 14 15.02 13.16 -22.61
C LEU A 14 16.27 12.56 -23.29
N GLY A 15 16.10 11.53 -24.14
CA GLY A 15 17.23 10.83 -24.77
C GLY A 15 18.09 10.04 -23.78
N ILE A 16 17.50 9.56 -22.65
CA ILE A 16 18.20 8.82 -21.59
C ILE A 16 17.58 7.45 -21.36
N SER A 17 18.27 6.57 -20.64
CA SER A 17 17.76 5.24 -20.37
C SER A 17 16.60 5.26 -19.36
N LYS A 18 15.65 4.33 -19.50
CA LYS A 18 14.55 4.10 -18.55
C LYS A 18 15.08 3.83 -17.13
N THR A 19 16.24 3.20 -17.01
CA THR A 19 16.90 2.93 -15.74
C THR A 19 17.26 4.22 -15.01
N VAL A 20 17.87 5.19 -15.71
CA VAL A 20 18.21 6.51 -15.16
C VAL A 20 16.95 7.22 -14.66
N VAL A 21 15.89 7.29 -15.47
CA VAL A 21 14.62 7.89 -15.06
C VAL A 21 14.06 7.18 -13.81
N SER A 22 14.07 5.84 -13.79
CA SER A 22 13.58 5.05 -12.65
C SER A 22 14.38 5.34 -11.37
N LEU A 23 15.69 5.44 -11.45
CA LEU A 23 16.56 5.75 -10.29
C LEU A 23 16.27 7.14 -9.74
N VAL A 24 16.05 8.14 -10.59
CA VAL A 24 15.71 9.51 -10.17
C VAL A 24 14.31 9.55 -9.53
N VAL A 25 13.31 8.90 -10.13
CA VAL A 25 11.93 8.80 -9.61
C VAL A 25 11.91 8.18 -8.21
N ASN A 26 12.76 7.18 -7.97
CA ASN A 26 12.85 6.48 -6.69
C ASN A 26 13.87 7.11 -5.71
N ASN A 27 14.31 8.36 -5.93
CA ASN A 27 15.29 9.08 -5.11
C ASN A 27 16.65 8.37 -4.91
N LYS A 28 17.01 7.47 -5.84
CA LYS A 28 18.29 6.74 -5.86
C LYS A 28 19.35 7.38 -6.77
N GLY A 29 19.06 8.55 -7.34
CA GLY A 29 19.93 9.22 -8.30
C GLY A 29 21.34 9.51 -7.74
N ASN A 30 21.43 10.05 -6.51
CA ASN A 30 22.70 10.34 -5.86
C ASN A 30 23.53 9.06 -5.60
N ALA A 31 22.90 8.04 -5.03
CA ALA A 31 23.54 6.75 -4.76
C ALA A 31 24.01 6.02 -6.04
N SER A 32 23.43 6.37 -7.18
CA SER A 32 23.75 5.77 -8.49
C SER A 32 24.65 6.67 -9.35
N GLY A 33 25.24 7.74 -8.79
CA GLY A 33 26.18 8.63 -9.50
C GLY A 33 25.53 9.48 -10.60
N ILE A 34 24.20 9.68 -10.59
CA ILE A 34 23.52 10.51 -11.59
C ILE A 34 23.70 11.98 -11.21
N SER A 35 24.20 12.80 -12.15
CA SER A 35 24.45 14.23 -11.91
C SER A 35 23.18 14.97 -11.48
N GLN A 36 23.34 16.01 -10.66
CA GLN A 36 22.24 16.87 -10.20
C GLN A 36 21.48 17.51 -11.36
N GLU A 37 22.20 17.90 -12.42
CA GLU A 37 21.63 18.44 -13.65
C GLU A 37 20.68 17.43 -14.30
N THR A 38 21.13 16.18 -14.49
CA THR A 38 20.30 15.12 -15.07
C THR A 38 19.07 14.82 -14.20
N GLN A 39 19.25 14.80 -12.89
CA GLN A 39 18.13 14.60 -11.96
C GLN A 39 17.11 15.74 -12.05
N ALA A 40 17.55 17.00 -12.17
CA ALA A 40 16.68 18.17 -12.32
C ALA A 40 15.87 18.08 -13.63
N ARG A 41 16.53 17.79 -14.75
CA ARG A 41 15.89 17.60 -16.06
C ARG A 41 14.82 16.50 -16.03
N VAL A 42 15.11 15.38 -15.37
CA VAL A 42 14.14 14.28 -15.22
C VAL A 42 12.94 14.73 -14.40
N ARG A 43 13.15 15.40 -13.25
CA ARG A 43 12.05 15.86 -12.38
C ARG A 43 11.16 16.91 -13.09
N GLU A 44 11.75 17.79 -13.87
CA GLU A 44 11.02 18.77 -14.68
C GLU A 44 10.16 18.10 -15.73
N LYS A 45 10.73 17.14 -16.49
CA LYS A 45 9.99 16.40 -17.53
C LYS A 45 8.86 15.56 -16.95
N ILE A 46 9.02 14.98 -15.76
CA ILE A 46 7.95 14.27 -15.02
C ILE A 46 6.78 15.21 -14.73
N LYS A 47 7.04 16.45 -14.31
CA LYS A 47 6.00 17.46 -14.07
C LYS A 47 5.32 17.88 -15.37
N GLU A 48 6.10 18.19 -16.40
CA GLU A 48 5.60 18.61 -17.73
C GLU A 48 4.65 17.55 -18.34
N LEU A 49 5.07 16.27 -18.30
CA LEU A 49 4.28 15.17 -18.85
C LEU A 49 3.21 14.65 -17.87
N ASN A 50 3.07 15.26 -16.70
CA ASN A 50 2.18 14.81 -15.63
C ASN A 50 2.31 13.29 -15.36
N TYR A 51 3.56 12.79 -15.43
CA TYR A 51 3.84 11.39 -15.15
C TYR A 51 3.57 11.07 -13.68
N ARG A 52 2.80 10.01 -13.46
CA ARG A 52 2.60 9.46 -12.11
C ARG A 52 3.16 8.05 -12.05
N PRO A 53 4.05 7.75 -11.07
CA PRO A 53 4.53 6.40 -10.88
C PRO A 53 3.38 5.39 -10.80
N ASN A 54 3.52 4.27 -11.48
CA ASN A 54 2.55 3.19 -11.36
C ASN A 54 2.86 2.38 -10.09
N VAL A 55 2.11 2.63 -9.02
CA VAL A 55 2.27 1.97 -7.72
C VAL A 55 2.10 0.46 -7.86
N LEU A 56 1.16 -0.01 -8.70
CA LEU A 56 0.96 -1.43 -8.95
C LEU A 56 2.20 -2.07 -9.59
N ALA A 57 2.76 -1.43 -10.64
CA ALA A 57 3.98 -1.94 -11.27
C ALA A 57 5.20 -1.91 -10.32
N ARG A 58 5.25 -0.95 -9.39
CA ARG A 58 6.26 -0.91 -8.32
C ARG A 58 6.04 -2.06 -7.34
N GLY A 59 4.81 -2.28 -6.90
CA GLY A 59 4.42 -3.36 -6.00
C GLY A 59 4.80 -4.74 -6.57
N PHE A 60 4.53 -4.99 -7.86
CA PHE A 60 4.95 -6.23 -8.53
C PHE A 60 6.47 -6.46 -8.49
N ARG A 61 7.27 -5.41 -8.59
CA ARG A 61 8.74 -5.51 -8.57
C ARG A 61 9.33 -5.60 -7.17
N THR A 62 8.71 -4.95 -6.18
CA THR A 62 9.21 -4.91 -4.80
C THR A 62 8.57 -5.97 -3.90
N GLY A 63 7.47 -6.61 -4.35
CA GLY A 63 6.64 -7.48 -3.53
C GLY A 63 5.84 -6.72 -2.46
N LYS A 64 5.84 -5.36 -2.49
CA LYS A 64 5.19 -4.52 -1.47
C LYS A 64 4.34 -3.44 -2.11
N THR A 65 3.14 -3.24 -1.57
CA THR A 65 2.22 -2.18 -1.99
C THR A 65 2.29 -0.95 -1.08
N GLU A 66 3.01 -1.05 0.03
CA GLU A 66 3.09 -0.04 1.08
C GLU A 66 1.69 0.35 1.60
N THR A 67 0.83 -0.66 1.71
CA THR A 67 -0.56 -0.51 2.14
C THR A 67 -0.89 -1.52 3.24
N ILE A 68 -1.53 -1.04 4.31
CA ILE A 68 -2.04 -1.86 5.42
C ILE A 68 -3.56 -1.76 5.41
N GLY A 69 -4.24 -2.90 5.60
CA GLY A 69 -5.67 -2.94 5.89
C GLY A 69 -5.94 -2.69 7.38
N LEU A 70 -6.94 -1.88 7.69
CA LEU A 70 -7.51 -1.77 9.04
C LEU A 70 -9.00 -2.08 8.96
N ILE A 71 -9.41 -3.19 9.53
CA ILE A 71 -10.82 -3.61 9.62
C ILE A 71 -11.28 -3.39 11.06
N VAL A 72 -12.37 -2.67 11.21
CA VAL A 72 -13.01 -2.37 12.49
C VAL A 72 -14.52 -2.59 12.39
N SER A 73 -15.20 -2.75 13.52
CA SER A 73 -16.67 -2.89 13.48
C SER A 73 -17.33 -1.62 12.94
N ASP A 74 -17.01 -0.46 13.48
CA ASP A 74 -17.57 0.83 13.05
C ASP A 74 -16.56 1.97 13.28
N ILE A 75 -16.12 2.60 12.19
CA ILE A 75 -15.16 3.73 12.26
C ILE A 75 -15.78 4.99 12.89
N SER A 76 -17.09 5.11 12.95
CA SER A 76 -17.76 6.23 13.64
C SER A 76 -17.65 6.11 15.15
N ASN A 77 -17.41 4.91 15.68
CA ASN A 77 -17.14 4.69 17.08
C ASN A 77 -15.82 5.38 17.50
N ARG A 78 -15.89 6.20 18.55
CA ARG A 78 -14.75 6.98 19.05
C ARG A 78 -13.54 6.13 19.45
N PHE A 79 -13.74 4.90 19.89
CA PHE A 79 -12.66 3.96 20.21
C PHE A 79 -11.85 3.62 18.93
N TYR A 80 -12.52 3.15 17.88
CA TYR A 80 -11.87 2.75 16.64
C TYR A 80 -11.32 3.93 15.84
N SER A 81 -12.01 5.06 15.81
CA SER A 81 -11.51 6.26 15.11
C SER A 81 -10.24 6.81 15.72
N ARG A 82 -10.08 6.73 17.06
CA ARG A 82 -8.83 7.11 17.73
C ARG A 82 -7.69 6.14 17.42
N ILE A 83 -7.96 4.83 17.44
CA ILE A 83 -6.97 3.81 17.07
C ILE A 83 -6.55 4.00 15.62
N ALA A 84 -7.51 4.16 14.69
CA ALA A 84 -7.25 4.40 13.28
C ALA A 84 -6.33 5.60 13.07
N ARG A 85 -6.59 6.72 13.76
CA ARG A 85 -5.74 7.92 13.68
C ARG A 85 -4.30 7.63 14.08
N HIS A 86 -4.08 6.92 15.18
CA HIS A 86 -2.73 6.58 15.61
C HIS A 86 -2.03 5.61 14.63
N ILE A 87 -2.76 4.64 14.09
CA ILE A 87 -2.23 3.72 13.08
C ILE A 87 -1.84 4.50 11.81
N GLU A 88 -2.68 5.42 11.33
CA GLU A 88 -2.36 6.27 10.18
C GLU A 88 -1.08 7.08 10.40
N ASP A 89 -0.94 7.74 11.54
CA ASP A 89 0.23 8.56 11.87
C ASP A 89 1.53 7.73 11.90
N LEU A 90 1.47 6.51 12.43
CA LEU A 90 2.61 5.59 12.47
C LEU A 90 2.92 4.99 11.10
N ALA A 91 1.90 4.63 10.33
CA ALA A 91 2.02 4.13 8.97
C ALA A 91 2.64 5.19 8.05
N TRP A 92 2.12 6.43 8.11
CA TRP A 92 2.65 7.56 7.35
C TRP A 92 4.15 7.78 7.57
N LYS A 93 4.61 7.76 8.83
CA LYS A 93 6.04 7.90 9.17
C LYS A 93 6.91 6.81 8.57
N ARG A 94 6.33 5.66 8.20
CA ARG A 94 7.01 4.52 7.59
C ARG A 94 6.76 4.38 6.08
N GLY A 95 6.07 5.36 5.48
CA GLY A 95 5.76 5.35 4.05
C GLY A 95 4.60 4.43 3.66
N TYR A 96 3.76 4.02 4.63
CA TYR A 96 2.58 3.20 4.41
C TYR A 96 1.31 4.03 4.35
N SER A 97 0.36 3.57 3.54
CA SER A 97 -1.04 4.02 3.54
C SER A 97 -1.92 3.04 4.31
N VAL A 98 -3.01 3.52 4.92
CA VAL A 98 -3.99 2.67 5.60
C VAL A 98 -5.30 2.69 4.84
N VAL A 99 -5.85 1.52 4.55
CA VAL A 99 -7.21 1.36 4.01
C VAL A 99 -8.10 0.92 5.15
N ILE A 100 -9.07 1.76 5.51
CA ILE A 100 -9.96 1.52 6.65
C ILE A 100 -11.29 0.97 6.11
N CYS A 101 -11.76 -0.13 6.71
CA CYS A 101 -13.01 -0.79 6.38
C CYS A 101 -13.84 -0.99 7.64
N SER A 102 -15.14 -0.69 7.58
CA SER A 102 -16.10 -1.01 8.65
C SER A 102 -16.93 -2.23 8.28
N THR A 103 -17.15 -3.12 9.26
CA THR A 103 -17.88 -4.38 9.07
C THR A 103 -19.30 -4.33 9.62
N ASP A 104 -19.62 -3.36 10.50
CA ASP A 104 -20.88 -3.28 11.25
C ASP A 104 -21.19 -4.59 12.02
N GLU A 105 -20.15 -5.29 12.45
CA GLU A 105 -20.19 -6.61 13.11
C GLU A 105 -20.85 -7.73 12.26
N LEU A 106 -20.88 -7.54 10.93
CA LEU A 106 -21.46 -8.52 10.01
C LEU A 106 -20.36 -9.39 9.40
N ILE A 107 -20.37 -10.69 9.71
CA ILE A 107 -19.40 -11.68 9.21
C ILE A 107 -19.31 -11.65 7.68
N VAL A 108 -20.45 -11.58 6.98
CA VAL A 108 -20.47 -11.50 5.51
C VAL A 108 -19.74 -10.26 4.99
N LYS A 109 -19.88 -9.14 5.68
CA LYS A 109 -19.22 -7.89 5.31
C LYS A 109 -17.72 -7.97 5.60
N GLU A 110 -17.34 -8.55 6.74
CA GLU A 110 -15.94 -8.79 7.10
C GLU A 110 -15.23 -9.64 6.04
N ASN A 111 -15.77 -10.81 5.70
CA ASN A 111 -15.21 -11.69 4.67
C ASN A 111 -15.05 -10.97 3.32
N LYS A 112 -16.03 -10.17 2.92
CA LYS A 112 -15.95 -9.38 1.68
C LYS A 112 -14.85 -8.31 1.74
N GLN A 113 -14.69 -7.62 2.87
CA GLN A 113 -13.64 -6.62 3.04
C GLN A 113 -12.24 -7.26 3.06
N VAL A 114 -12.09 -8.39 3.74
CA VAL A 114 -10.83 -9.17 3.72
C VAL A 114 -10.47 -9.55 2.29
N SER A 115 -11.38 -10.20 1.54
CA SER A 115 -11.14 -10.59 0.15
C SER A 115 -10.72 -9.39 -0.71
N LEU A 116 -11.42 -8.26 -0.56
CA LEU A 116 -11.11 -7.03 -1.31
C LEU A 116 -9.71 -6.49 -1.00
N LEU A 117 -9.25 -6.59 0.25
CA LEU A 117 -7.92 -6.17 0.65
C LEU A 117 -6.85 -7.13 0.13
N LEU A 118 -7.11 -8.45 0.14
CA LEU A 118 -6.26 -9.47 -0.45
C LEU A 118 -6.07 -9.25 -1.95
N ASP A 119 -7.15 -9.00 -2.69
CA ASP A 119 -7.11 -8.69 -4.13
C ASP A 119 -6.25 -7.45 -4.43
N ARG A 120 -6.20 -6.50 -3.50
CA ARG A 120 -5.33 -5.31 -3.58
C ARG A 120 -3.90 -5.57 -3.17
N LYS A 121 -3.58 -6.79 -2.73
CA LYS A 121 -2.24 -7.21 -2.30
C LYS A 121 -1.66 -6.30 -1.22
N ILE A 122 -2.45 -6.06 -0.15
CA ILE A 122 -1.96 -5.33 1.01
C ILE A 122 -0.79 -6.06 1.66
N ASP A 123 0.08 -5.34 2.36
CA ASP A 123 1.28 -5.88 2.99
C ASP A 123 1.04 -6.43 4.41
N GLY A 124 -0.14 -6.19 4.96
CA GLY A 124 -0.56 -6.66 6.28
C GLY A 124 -1.94 -6.15 6.64
N ILE A 125 -2.55 -6.75 7.66
CA ILE A 125 -3.90 -6.39 8.12
C ILE A 125 -3.93 -6.23 9.66
N ILE A 126 -4.64 -5.20 10.11
CA ILE A 126 -4.99 -4.99 11.52
C ILE A 126 -6.51 -5.11 11.60
N ILE A 127 -7.03 -5.93 12.51
CA ILE A 127 -8.44 -6.26 12.50
C ILE A 127 -9.03 -6.43 13.90
N SER A 128 -10.24 -5.86 14.09
CA SER A 128 -11.17 -6.22 15.16
C SER A 128 -12.24 -7.13 14.53
N SER A 129 -12.07 -8.44 14.68
CA SER A 129 -12.90 -9.43 14.00
C SER A 129 -14.24 -9.65 14.69
N SER A 130 -15.27 -9.96 13.91
CA SER A 130 -16.57 -10.46 14.35
C SER A 130 -16.71 -11.97 14.16
N LEU A 131 -15.67 -12.65 13.65
CA LEU A 131 -15.63 -14.09 13.53
C LEU A 131 -15.54 -14.78 14.91
N THR A 132 -15.88 -16.05 14.95
CA THR A 132 -15.81 -16.90 16.16
C THR A 132 -14.64 -17.89 16.11
N ASP A 133 -14.01 -18.06 14.95
CA ASP A 133 -12.85 -18.92 14.74
C ASP A 133 -11.75 -18.23 13.92
N ALA A 134 -10.52 -18.73 14.02
CA ALA A 134 -9.34 -18.12 13.41
C ALA A 134 -8.94 -18.74 12.04
N THR A 135 -9.74 -19.65 11.48
CA THR A 135 -9.37 -20.43 10.29
C THR A 135 -8.92 -19.54 9.15
N MET A 136 -9.74 -18.56 8.76
CA MET A 136 -9.42 -17.64 7.66
C MET A 136 -8.11 -16.88 7.90
N TYR A 137 -7.87 -16.41 9.12
CA TYR A 137 -6.67 -15.63 9.44
C TYR A 137 -5.42 -16.50 9.52
N ASN A 138 -5.57 -17.75 10.01
CA ASN A 138 -4.48 -18.72 10.01
C ASN A 138 -4.08 -19.10 8.58
N GLU A 139 -5.02 -19.26 7.66
CA GLU A 139 -4.75 -19.48 6.23
C GLU A 139 -4.00 -18.28 5.63
N MET A 140 -4.43 -17.05 5.90
CA MET A 140 -3.73 -15.84 5.45
C MET A 140 -2.30 -15.74 6.00
N PHE A 141 -2.10 -16.15 7.26
CA PHE A 141 -0.76 -16.20 7.87
C PHE A 141 0.14 -17.22 7.18
N ASP A 142 -0.39 -18.42 6.91
CA ASP A 142 0.32 -19.49 6.21
C ASP A 142 0.68 -19.09 4.76
N GLU A 143 -0.13 -18.23 4.13
CA GLU A 143 0.15 -17.61 2.82
C GLU A 143 1.15 -16.43 2.91
N GLY A 144 1.62 -16.08 4.10
CA GLY A 144 2.64 -15.06 4.33
C GLY A 144 2.11 -13.63 4.50
N LEU A 145 0.80 -13.43 4.73
CA LEU A 145 0.24 -12.12 5.06
C LEU A 145 0.22 -11.90 6.58
N PRO A 146 1.06 -10.99 7.11
CA PRO A 146 1.05 -10.68 8.54
C PRO A 146 -0.28 -10.03 8.94
N HIS A 147 -0.82 -10.45 10.07
CA HIS A 147 -2.01 -9.85 10.64
C HIS A 147 -1.88 -9.60 12.14
N VAL A 148 -2.65 -8.65 12.64
CA VAL A 148 -2.71 -8.28 14.06
C VAL A 148 -4.16 -8.12 14.48
N MET A 149 -4.58 -8.85 15.51
CA MET A 149 -5.89 -8.66 16.12
C MET A 149 -5.84 -7.52 17.14
N ILE A 150 -6.89 -6.74 17.17
CA ILE A 150 -7.13 -5.71 18.17
C ILE A 150 -8.52 -5.89 18.78
N ASP A 151 -8.67 -5.50 20.05
CA ASP A 151 -9.93 -5.54 20.81
C ASP A 151 -10.44 -6.98 21.10
N ARG A 152 -10.60 -7.79 20.07
CA ARG A 152 -11.08 -9.18 20.17
C ARG A 152 -10.01 -10.14 19.68
N ILE A 153 -9.73 -11.17 20.46
CA ILE A 153 -8.78 -12.23 20.12
C ILE A 153 -9.59 -13.48 19.81
N LEU A 154 -9.29 -14.09 18.67
CA LEU A 154 -9.91 -15.36 18.28
C LEU A 154 -9.19 -16.55 18.92
N PRO A 155 -9.90 -17.60 19.32
CA PRO A 155 -9.28 -18.86 19.75
C PRO A 155 -8.38 -19.44 18.65
N GLU A 156 -7.33 -20.14 19.05
CA GLU A 156 -6.42 -20.91 18.15
C GLU A 156 -5.74 -20.06 17.05
N MET A 157 -5.58 -18.77 17.28
CA MET A 157 -4.88 -17.89 16.34
C MET A 157 -3.36 -18.11 16.40
N LYS A 158 -2.73 -18.18 15.23
CA LYS A 158 -1.27 -18.29 15.08
C LYS A 158 -0.54 -16.95 15.29
#